data_ba4c7786e8afbee8e8815e05b6d362be
#
_entry.id   ba4c7786e8afbee8e8815e05b6d362be
#
_cell.length_a   1.000
_cell.length_b   1.000
_cell.length_c   1.000
_cell.angle_alpha   90.00
_cell.angle_beta   90.00
_cell.angle_gamma   90.00
#
_symmetry.space_group_name_H-M   'P 1'
#
loop_
_entity.id
_entity.type
_entity.pdbx_description
1 polymer ?
#
loop_
_entity_poly.entity_id
_entity_poly.type
_entity_poly.pdbx_seq_one_letter_code
_entity_poly.pdbx_strand_id
1 'polypeptide(L)'
;NGLTVNKLRHAVFNFGTGNHIVFADGVNPAIIFNGTNWKEIKSSHSGGYDASNNTAGGAQAVNAPALVDIFENHVFLSGHEATRAAVAHSAPNDPYTWTAAAGAGQIAAGFDVVQIKPFRDDLFVFGNNSIKKINVNASNDFALDQVTANVGCVARDSVLEIGGDLMFLAPDGFRPVAGTSRIGDVELETVSKPIQATLVDIIKNEDMETLNGVVIRSKSQIRYFIGDSTTDASDSIGIIGGLTNSSGSIGWEFGELLGIRASCC
;
A
#
# COMPACT_ATOMS: atom_id res chain seq x y z
N ASN A 1 3.18 27.07 -6.10
CA ASN A 1 2.17 26.24 -6.76
C ASN A 1 1.64 25.26 -5.72
N GLY A 2 0.34 25.36 -5.39
CA GLY A 2 -0.30 24.44 -4.46
C GLY A 2 -0.46 23.07 -5.09
N LEU A 3 -0.29 22.01 -4.28
CA LEU A 3 -0.66 20.66 -4.70
C LEU A 3 -2.19 20.56 -4.78
N THR A 4 -2.69 19.78 -5.72
CA THR A 4 -4.10 19.37 -5.71
C THR A 4 -4.32 18.52 -4.47
N VAL A 5 -5.37 18.79 -3.70
CA VAL A 5 -5.63 18.09 -2.43
C VAL A 5 -6.08 16.66 -2.74
N ASN A 6 -5.34 15.70 -2.24
CA ASN A 6 -5.70 14.29 -2.25
C ASN A 6 -5.03 13.58 -1.07
N LYS A 7 -5.40 12.33 -0.82
CA LYS A 7 -4.82 11.54 0.26
C LYS A 7 -3.34 11.27 0.00
N LEU A 8 -2.48 11.81 0.88
CA LEU A 8 -1.03 11.72 0.76
C LEU A 8 -0.53 10.45 1.44
N ARG A 9 0.20 9.62 0.71
CA ARG A 9 0.92 8.47 1.24
C ARG A 9 2.41 8.74 1.22
N HIS A 10 3.16 8.15 2.13
CA HIS A 10 4.59 8.39 2.22
C HIS A 10 5.37 7.13 2.64
N ALA A 11 6.64 7.13 2.26
CA ALA A 11 7.64 6.18 2.73
C ALA A 11 8.89 6.94 3.17
N VAL A 12 9.54 6.46 4.23
CA VAL A 12 10.76 7.08 4.79
C VAL A 12 11.89 6.08 4.74
N PHE A 13 13.04 6.49 4.19
CA PHE A 13 14.20 5.61 4.09
C PHE A 13 15.52 6.39 4.06
N ASN A 14 16.60 5.76 4.52
CA ASN A 14 17.95 6.27 4.41
C ASN A 14 18.68 5.57 3.26
N PHE A 15 18.88 6.27 2.14
CA PHE A 15 19.58 5.77 0.95
C PHE A 15 21.12 5.87 1.05
N GLY A 16 21.68 6.00 2.24
CA GLY A 16 23.11 6.19 2.45
C GLY A 16 23.58 7.64 2.37
N THR A 17 22.78 8.52 1.82
CA THR A 17 23.02 9.98 1.69
C THR A 17 22.18 10.81 2.67
N GLY A 18 21.52 10.17 3.61
CA GLY A 18 20.61 10.79 4.57
C GLY A 18 19.17 10.27 4.44
N ASN A 19 18.33 10.67 5.39
CA ASN A 19 16.93 10.29 5.39
C ASN A 19 16.16 11.05 4.31
N HIS A 20 15.34 10.32 3.58
CA HIS A 20 14.44 10.84 2.57
C HIS A 20 13.01 10.46 2.90
N ILE A 21 12.08 11.34 2.58
CA ILE A 21 10.64 11.06 2.61
C ILE A 21 10.15 11.16 1.17
N VAL A 22 9.51 10.11 0.69
CA VAL A 22 8.91 10.08 -0.64
C VAL A 22 7.40 10.10 -0.48
N PHE A 23 6.72 10.99 -1.21
CA PHE A 23 5.28 11.19 -1.15
C PHE A 23 4.62 10.85 -2.47
N ALA A 24 3.42 10.28 -2.39
CA ALA A 24 2.56 9.96 -3.53
C ALA A 24 1.08 10.17 -3.17
N ASP A 25 0.27 10.72 -4.09
CA ASP A 25 -1.14 11.02 -3.86
C ASP A 25 -2.07 10.65 -5.03
N GLY A 26 -1.52 10.16 -6.15
CA GLY A 26 -2.28 9.75 -7.33
C GLY A 26 -2.67 10.88 -8.28
N VAL A 27 -2.38 12.14 -7.95
CA VAL A 27 -2.74 13.32 -8.74
C VAL A 27 -1.54 14.16 -9.10
N ASN A 28 -0.62 14.34 -8.16
CA ASN A 28 0.60 15.11 -8.36
C ASN A 28 1.79 14.16 -8.65
N PRO A 29 2.87 14.66 -9.29
CA PRO A 29 4.12 13.93 -9.36
C PRO A 29 4.58 13.50 -7.97
N ALA A 30 5.21 12.33 -7.85
CA ALA A 30 5.83 11.95 -6.60
C ALA A 30 6.87 13.00 -6.17
N ILE A 31 6.94 13.27 -4.87
CA ILE A 31 7.81 14.30 -4.31
C ILE A 31 8.76 13.65 -3.31
N ILE A 32 10.04 14.02 -3.40
CA ILE A 32 11.06 13.60 -2.43
C ILE A 32 11.49 14.82 -1.62
N PHE A 33 11.56 14.63 -0.30
CA PHE A 33 12.17 15.57 0.64
C PHE A 33 13.38 14.91 1.32
N ASN A 34 14.54 15.55 1.27
CA ASN A 34 15.79 15.03 1.84
C ASN A 34 16.22 15.74 3.13
N GLY A 35 15.30 16.41 3.81
CA GLY A 35 15.59 17.23 4.99
C GLY A 35 15.90 18.69 4.67
N THR A 36 16.24 19.02 3.42
CA THR A 36 16.59 20.39 3.00
C THR A 36 15.82 20.81 1.74
N ASN A 37 15.77 19.95 0.73
CA ASN A 37 15.21 20.27 -0.58
C ASN A 37 14.04 19.34 -0.93
N TRP A 38 13.06 19.91 -1.63
CA TRP A 38 11.97 19.20 -2.27
C TRP A 38 12.26 18.99 -3.74
N LYS A 39 12.04 17.79 -4.25
CA LYS A 39 12.17 17.46 -5.68
C LYS A 39 11.01 16.63 -6.16
N GLU A 40 10.50 16.92 -7.35
CA GLU A 40 9.48 16.13 -8.02
C GLU A 40 10.12 15.00 -8.83
N ILE A 41 9.47 13.84 -8.84
CA ILE A 41 9.81 12.71 -9.71
C ILE A 41 8.77 12.67 -10.82
N LYS A 42 9.14 12.98 -12.05
CA LYS A 42 8.26 12.90 -13.21
C LYS A 42 9.05 12.69 -14.51
N SER A 43 8.39 12.14 -15.52
CA SER A 43 9.02 11.78 -16.81
C SER A 43 9.53 12.98 -17.62
N SER A 44 9.07 14.19 -17.33
CA SER A 44 9.43 15.41 -18.04
C SER A 44 9.71 16.54 -17.07
N HIS A 45 10.77 16.42 -16.29
CA HIS A 45 11.16 17.47 -15.36
C HIS A 45 12.23 18.37 -15.97
N SER A 46 12.08 19.70 -15.81
CA SER A 46 13.08 20.70 -16.15
C SER A 46 13.43 21.53 -14.91
N GLY A 47 14.70 21.80 -14.69
CA GLY A 47 15.17 22.67 -13.62
C GLY A 47 15.64 21.94 -12.36
N GLY A 48 16.95 21.86 -12.20
CA GLY A 48 17.63 21.31 -11.01
C GLY A 48 17.52 19.80 -10.82
N TYR A 49 16.84 19.13 -11.71
CA TYR A 49 16.64 17.69 -11.75
C TYR A 49 17.02 17.19 -13.13
N ASP A 50 17.81 16.14 -13.22
CA ASP A 50 18.17 15.60 -14.53
C ASP A 50 16.96 14.87 -15.14
N ALA A 51 16.34 15.49 -16.14
CA ALA A 51 15.19 14.93 -16.84
C ALA A 51 15.48 13.57 -17.49
N SER A 52 16.74 13.30 -17.85
CA SER A 52 17.16 12.01 -18.40
C SER A 52 17.03 10.87 -17.39
N ASN A 53 17.06 11.17 -16.10
CA ASN A 53 16.89 10.20 -15.02
C ASN A 53 15.42 9.86 -14.75
N ASN A 54 14.48 10.52 -15.40
CA ASN A 54 13.04 10.27 -15.21
C ASN A 54 12.42 9.37 -16.28
N THR A 55 13.20 8.56 -16.96
CA THR A 55 12.78 7.79 -18.12
C THR A 55 12.79 6.28 -17.92
N ALA A 56 12.65 5.79 -16.69
CA ALA A 56 12.44 4.36 -16.47
C ALA A 56 11.26 3.86 -17.30
N GLY A 57 11.36 2.65 -17.85
CA GLY A 57 10.33 2.05 -18.69
C GLY A 57 8.95 2.14 -18.05
N GLY A 58 8.01 2.88 -18.67
CA GLY A 58 6.76 3.22 -18.04
C GLY A 58 6.80 4.54 -17.27
N ALA A 59 7.42 5.54 -17.85
CA ALA A 59 7.55 6.89 -17.31
C ALA A 59 6.24 7.48 -16.70
N GLN A 60 5.09 7.05 -17.16
CA GLN A 60 3.79 7.50 -16.62
C GLN A 60 3.56 7.03 -15.19
N ALA A 61 4.10 5.88 -14.77
CA ALA A 61 3.93 5.39 -13.39
C ALA A 61 4.55 6.31 -12.35
N VAL A 62 5.50 7.16 -12.71
CA VAL A 62 6.13 8.14 -11.82
C VAL A 62 5.49 9.52 -11.86
N ASN A 63 4.61 9.81 -12.83
CA ASN A 63 4.04 11.15 -13.01
C ASN A 63 2.97 11.51 -11.98
N ALA A 64 2.15 10.55 -11.58
CA ALA A 64 1.11 10.74 -10.56
C ALA A 64 0.83 9.42 -9.85
N PRO A 65 1.80 8.83 -9.14
CA PRO A 65 1.59 7.58 -8.44
C PRO A 65 0.70 7.80 -7.22
N ALA A 66 -0.19 6.85 -6.97
CA ALA A 66 -1.02 6.86 -5.76
C ALA A 66 -0.37 6.07 -4.61
N LEU A 67 0.61 5.24 -4.93
CA LEU A 67 1.26 4.31 -4.02
C LEU A 67 2.76 4.53 -4.00
N VAL A 68 3.35 4.46 -2.82
CA VAL A 68 4.79 4.50 -2.61
C VAL A 68 5.16 3.57 -1.46
N ASP A 69 6.20 2.79 -1.66
CA ASP A 69 6.87 2.07 -0.58
C ASP A 69 8.34 1.83 -0.95
N ILE A 70 9.14 1.36 0.02
CA ILE A 70 10.57 1.09 -0.15
C ILE A 70 10.81 -0.42 -0.01
N PHE A 71 11.52 -0.98 -0.98
CA PHE A 71 11.91 -2.39 -0.92
C PHE A 71 13.30 -2.54 -1.56
N GLU A 72 14.20 -3.33 -0.94
CA GLU A 72 15.56 -3.58 -1.41
C GLU A 72 16.33 -2.31 -1.84
N ASN A 73 16.24 -1.26 -1.02
CA ASN A 73 16.87 0.04 -1.27
C ASN A 73 16.39 0.76 -2.54
N HIS A 74 15.25 0.37 -3.11
CA HIS A 74 14.59 1.05 -4.23
C HIS A 74 13.32 1.74 -3.74
N VAL A 75 12.98 2.88 -4.35
CA VAL A 75 11.64 3.45 -4.25
C VAL A 75 10.74 2.73 -5.24
N PHE A 76 9.63 2.20 -4.77
CA PHE A 76 8.58 1.62 -5.60
C PHE A 76 7.39 2.56 -5.68
N LEU A 77 6.91 2.81 -6.89
CA LEU A 77 5.77 3.67 -7.20
C LEU A 77 4.75 2.90 -8.04
N SER A 78 3.46 3.08 -7.77
CA SER A 78 2.37 2.45 -8.52
C SER A 78 1.06 3.24 -8.41
N GLY A 79 -0.01 2.74 -9.01
CA GLY A 79 -1.36 3.29 -8.88
C GLY A 79 -1.62 4.54 -9.73
N HIS A 80 -0.81 4.84 -10.74
CA HIS A 80 -1.11 5.87 -11.73
C HIS A 80 -2.29 5.42 -12.61
N GLU A 81 -3.26 6.31 -12.83
CA GLU A 81 -4.52 5.96 -13.50
C GLU A 81 -4.35 5.36 -14.91
N ALA A 82 -3.42 5.88 -15.71
CA ALA A 82 -3.17 5.38 -17.07
C ALA A 82 -2.33 4.08 -17.09
N THR A 83 -1.68 3.70 -16.01
CA THR A 83 -0.78 2.52 -15.93
C THR A 83 -1.03 1.73 -14.65
N ARG A 84 -2.29 1.43 -14.36
CA ARG A 84 -2.73 0.81 -13.10
C ARG A 84 -2.06 -0.53 -12.79
N ALA A 85 -1.67 -1.29 -13.82
CA ALA A 85 -1.00 -2.58 -13.67
C ALA A 85 0.54 -2.49 -13.58
N ALA A 86 1.09 -1.28 -13.52
CA ALA A 86 2.52 -1.06 -13.48
C ALA A 86 3.02 -0.77 -12.05
N VAL A 87 4.14 -1.39 -11.70
CA VAL A 87 4.93 -1.09 -10.50
C VAL A 87 6.32 -0.66 -10.98
N ALA A 88 6.63 0.63 -10.84
CA ALA A 88 7.92 1.19 -11.22
C ALA A 88 8.86 1.25 -10.02
N HIS A 89 10.15 1.04 -10.23
CA HIS A 89 11.16 1.18 -9.19
C HIS A 89 12.33 2.05 -9.62
N SER A 90 12.91 2.79 -8.66
CA SER A 90 14.11 3.59 -8.86
C SER A 90 15.36 2.72 -9.04
N ALA A 91 16.50 3.35 -9.33
CA ALA A 91 17.81 2.73 -9.18
C ALA A 91 18.07 2.37 -7.69
N PRO A 92 18.92 1.36 -7.40
CA PRO A 92 19.25 0.98 -6.03
C PRO A 92 19.99 2.11 -5.32
N ASN A 93 19.65 2.39 -4.08
CA ASN A 93 20.25 3.44 -3.23
C ASN A 93 20.15 4.87 -3.80
N ASP A 94 19.38 5.08 -4.86
CA ASP A 94 19.18 6.39 -5.47
C ASP A 94 17.70 6.62 -5.81
N PRO A 95 16.97 7.40 -4.98
CA PRO A 95 15.56 7.67 -5.22
C PRO A 95 15.31 8.65 -6.37
N TYR A 96 16.35 9.25 -6.90
CA TYR A 96 16.27 10.28 -7.94
C TYR A 96 16.49 9.71 -9.35
N THR A 97 17.14 8.56 -9.49
CA THR A 97 17.49 7.96 -10.77
C THR A 97 16.47 6.90 -11.19
N TRP A 98 15.89 7.09 -12.38
CA TRP A 98 14.82 6.27 -12.93
C TRP A 98 15.15 5.76 -14.34
N THR A 99 16.43 5.56 -14.66
CA THR A 99 16.87 5.01 -15.94
C THR A 99 17.20 3.53 -15.83
N ALA A 100 16.85 2.76 -16.86
CA ALA A 100 17.12 1.31 -16.88
C ALA A 100 18.63 0.99 -16.79
N ALA A 101 19.47 1.83 -17.40
CA ALA A 101 20.94 1.66 -17.34
C ALA A 101 21.51 1.75 -15.92
N ALA A 102 20.80 2.41 -15.01
CA ALA A 102 21.18 2.54 -13.60
C ALA A 102 20.50 1.50 -12.69
N GLY A 103 19.72 0.60 -13.26
CA GLY A 103 19.00 -0.44 -12.50
C GLY A 103 17.59 -0.06 -12.08
N ALA A 104 17.02 1.03 -12.62
CA ALA A 104 15.60 1.30 -12.49
C ALA A 104 14.79 0.52 -13.51
N GLY A 105 13.50 0.29 -13.23
CA GLY A 105 12.66 -0.46 -14.14
C GLY A 105 11.17 -0.40 -13.82
N GLN A 106 10.42 -1.25 -14.51
CA GLN A 106 9.01 -1.42 -14.32
C GLN A 106 8.63 -2.91 -14.38
N ILE A 107 7.78 -3.31 -13.49
CA ILE A 107 7.23 -4.66 -13.39
C ILE A 107 5.73 -4.58 -13.71
N ALA A 108 5.25 -5.42 -14.63
CA ALA A 108 3.84 -5.54 -14.94
C ALA A 108 3.18 -6.52 -13.99
N ALA A 109 2.31 -6.06 -13.10
CA ALA A 109 1.59 -6.91 -12.17
C ALA A 109 0.58 -7.84 -12.86
N GLY A 110 0.05 -7.43 -14.04
CA GLY A 110 -0.97 -8.18 -14.79
C GLY A 110 -2.40 -7.96 -14.29
N PHE A 111 -2.58 -7.04 -13.34
CA PHE A 111 -3.87 -6.57 -12.81
C PHE A 111 -3.72 -5.15 -12.27
N ASP A 112 -4.82 -4.46 -12.06
CA ASP A 112 -4.82 -3.13 -11.45
C ASP A 112 -4.33 -3.22 -9.99
N VAL A 113 -3.26 -2.48 -9.69
CA VAL A 113 -2.62 -2.49 -8.37
C VAL A 113 -3.44 -1.62 -7.42
N VAL A 114 -3.92 -2.22 -6.36
CA VAL A 114 -4.63 -1.56 -5.27
C VAL A 114 -3.65 -1.07 -4.20
N GLN A 115 -2.70 -1.92 -3.80
CA GLN A 115 -1.70 -1.57 -2.79
C GLN A 115 -0.39 -2.33 -3.04
N ILE A 116 0.73 -1.72 -2.65
CA ILE A 116 2.04 -2.36 -2.53
C ILE A 116 2.49 -2.27 -1.08
N LYS A 117 3.02 -3.36 -0.52
CA LYS A 117 3.46 -3.36 0.88
C LYS A 117 4.64 -4.29 1.10
N PRO A 118 5.80 -3.79 1.53
CA PRO A 118 6.91 -4.65 1.92
C PRO A 118 6.57 -5.41 3.20
N PHE A 119 6.87 -6.67 3.20
CA PHE A 119 6.72 -7.52 4.38
C PHE A 119 7.72 -8.67 4.32
N ARG A 120 8.56 -8.77 5.34
CA ARG A 120 9.70 -9.69 5.38
C ARG A 120 10.62 -9.46 4.17
N ASP A 121 10.91 -10.50 3.41
CA ASP A 121 11.84 -10.48 2.27
C ASP A 121 11.13 -10.27 0.92
N ASP A 122 9.84 -9.88 0.94
CA ASP A 122 9.02 -9.72 -0.25
C ASP A 122 8.30 -8.35 -0.27
N LEU A 123 8.05 -7.81 -1.46
CA LEU A 123 7.11 -6.71 -1.68
C LEU A 123 5.80 -7.28 -2.20
N PHE A 124 4.76 -7.27 -1.39
CA PHE A 124 3.43 -7.74 -1.78
C PHE A 124 2.74 -6.71 -2.66
N VAL A 125 2.12 -7.19 -3.75
CA VAL A 125 1.36 -6.41 -4.72
C VAL A 125 -0.07 -6.92 -4.71
N PHE A 126 -0.97 -6.09 -4.19
CA PHE A 126 -2.38 -6.42 -4.06
C PHE A 126 -3.18 -5.86 -5.24
N GLY A 127 -3.99 -6.69 -5.85
CA GLY A 127 -5.07 -6.30 -6.75
C GLY A 127 -6.42 -6.62 -6.15
N ASN A 128 -7.51 -6.34 -6.87
CA ASN A 128 -8.87 -6.60 -6.37
C ASN A 128 -9.18 -8.10 -6.19
N ASN A 129 -8.61 -8.96 -7.04
CA ASN A 129 -8.89 -10.41 -7.03
C ASN A 129 -7.62 -11.26 -7.04
N SER A 130 -6.46 -10.65 -6.85
CA SER A 130 -5.19 -11.36 -6.96
C SER A 130 -4.16 -10.70 -6.06
N ILE A 131 -3.24 -11.49 -5.53
CA ILE A 131 -2.08 -11.02 -4.79
C ILE A 131 -0.85 -11.68 -5.40
N LYS A 132 0.15 -10.87 -5.68
CA LYS A 132 1.48 -11.32 -6.08
C LYS A 132 2.52 -10.77 -5.11
N LYS A 133 3.75 -11.26 -5.22
CA LYS A 133 4.88 -10.75 -4.48
C LYS A 133 6.07 -10.55 -5.41
N ILE A 134 6.81 -9.49 -5.19
CA ILE A 134 8.08 -9.22 -5.82
C ILE A 134 9.16 -9.63 -4.85
N ASN A 135 10.09 -10.45 -5.30
CA ASN A 135 11.27 -10.88 -4.56
C ASN A 135 12.52 -10.65 -5.40
N VAL A 136 13.69 -10.77 -4.79
CA VAL A 136 14.98 -10.73 -5.48
C VAL A 136 15.40 -12.16 -5.77
N ASN A 137 15.60 -12.48 -7.03
CA ASN A 137 16.06 -13.81 -7.46
C ASN A 137 17.58 -13.99 -7.30
N ALA A 138 18.08 -15.19 -7.59
CA ALA A 138 19.50 -15.51 -7.48
C ALA A 138 20.40 -14.69 -8.42
N SER A 139 19.85 -14.08 -9.47
CA SER A 139 20.55 -13.17 -10.39
C SER A 139 20.53 -11.71 -9.93
N ASN A 140 19.97 -11.45 -8.77
CA ASN A 140 19.75 -10.12 -8.21
C ASN A 140 18.79 -9.26 -9.03
N ASP A 141 17.86 -9.88 -9.76
CA ASP A 141 16.77 -9.24 -10.48
C ASP A 141 15.47 -9.41 -9.71
N PHE A 142 14.52 -8.47 -9.92
CA PHE A 142 13.19 -8.60 -9.36
C PHE A 142 12.38 -9.65 -10.11
N ALA A 143 11.84 -10.61 -9.38
CA ALA A 143 10.93 -11.63 -9.88
C ALA A 143 9.53 -11.42 -9.30
N LEU A 144 8.50 -11.76 -10.06
CA LEU A 144 7.09 -11.62 -9.67
C LEU A 144 6.45 -12.99 -9.55
N ASP A 145 6.10 -13.38 -8.33
CA ASP A 145 5.50 -14.67 -8.01
C ASP A 145 4.02 -14.52 -7.63
N GLN A 146 3.20 -15.51 -7.99
CA GLN A 146 1.79 -15.55 -7.61
C GLN A 146 1.65 -16.03 -6.16
N VAL A 147 0.88 -15.29 -5.35
CA VAL A 147 0.47 -15.69 -4.01
C VAL A 147 -0.94 -16.30 -4.07
N THR A 148 -1.90 -15.58 -4.65
CA THR A 148 -3.26 -16.08 -4.93
C THR A 148 -3.86 -15.41 -6.15
N ALA A 149 -4.72 -16.13 -6.89
CA ALA A 149 -5.44 -15.63 -8.05
C ALA A 149 -6.94 -15.39 -7.79
N ASN A 150 -7.43 -15.71 -6.58
CA ASN A 150 -8.86 -15.73 -6.28
C ASN A 150 -9.30 -14.74 -5.20
N VAL A 151 -8.34 -14.12 -4.52
CA VAL A 151 -8.59 -13.17 -3.42
C VAL A 151 -7.68 -11.97 -3.57
N GLY A 152 -8.23 -10.78 -3.32
CA GLY A 152 -7.48 -9.53 -3.35
C GLY A 152 -7.98 -8.53 -2.33
N CYS A 153 -7.45 -7.32 -2.40
CA CYS A 153 -7.70 -6.23 -1.48
C CYS A 153 -8.66 -5.22 -2.10
N VAL A 154 -9.69 -4.79 -1.36
CA VAL A 154 -10.69 -3.82 -1.84
C VAL A 154 -10.39 -2.39 -1.43
N ALA A 155 -9.49 -2.17 -0.48
CA ALA A 155 -9.16 -0.84 0.03
C ALA A 155 -7.65 -0.69 0.22
N ARG A 156 -7.06 0.34 -0.38
CA ARG A 156 -5.60 0.60 -0.36
C ARG A 156 -5.01 0.62 1.03
N ASP A 157 -5.57 1.44 1.91
CA ASP A 157 -5.03 1.67 3.25
C ASP A 157 -5.56 0.68 4.29
N SER A 158 -6.14 -0.44 3.84
CA SER A 158 -6.51 -1.56 4.70
C SER A 158 -5.37 -2.54 4.99
N VAL A 159 -4.29 -2.48 4.21
CA VAL A 159 -3.17 -3.42 4.37
C VAL A 159 -2.28 -2.98 5.52
N LEU A 160 -2.33 -3.70 6.64
CA LEU A 160 -1.63 -3.38 7.88
C LEU A 160 -0.83 -4.57 8.39
N GLU A 161 0.37 -4.30 8.92
CA GLU A 161 1.21 -5.31 9.57
C GLU A 161 0.85 -5.44 11.06
N ILE A 162 0.34 -6.60 11.45
CA ILE A 162 0.02 -6.92 12.84
C ILE A 162 0.26 -8.38 13.16
N GLY A 163 0.78 -8.66 14.35
CA GLY A 163 0.99 -10.03 14.81
C GLY A 163 1.99 -10.84 13.98
N GLY A 164 2.88 -10.16 13.25
CA GLY A 164 3.86 -10.81 12.37
C GLY A 164 3.29 -11.27 11.04
N ASP A 165 2.15 -10.73 10.62
CA ASP A 165 1.50 -10.96 9.32
C ASP A 165 0.97 -9.65 8.72
N LEU A 166 0.63 -9.66 7.43
CA LEU A 166 -0.14 -8.61 6.78
C LEU A 166 -1.63 -8.94 6.83
N MET A 167 -2.41 -8.04 7.40
CA MET A 167 -3.87 -8.09 7.36
C MET A 167 -4.37 -7.16 6.25
N PHE A 168 -5.35 -7.58 5.47
CA PHE A 168 -5.98 -6.76 4.42
C PHE A 168 -7.50 -6.97 4.39
N LEU A 169 -8.22 -6.00 3.84
CA LEU A 169 -9.67 -6.09 3.63
C LEU A 169 -9.95 -6.72 2.27
N ALA A 170 -10.46 -7.93 2.28
CA ALA A 170 -10.98 -8.65 1.11
C ALA A 170 -12.48 -8.37 0.93
N PRO A 171 -13.10 -8.73 -0.22
CA PRO A 171 -14.53 -8.49 -0.46
C PRO A 171 -15.48 -9.10 0.57
N ASP A 172 -15.04 -10.09 1.32
CA ASP A 172 -15.81 -10.82 2.33
C ASP A 172 -15.33 -10.60 3.77
N GLY A 173 -14.36 -9.70 3.98
CA GLY A 173 -13.86 -9.35 5.30
C GLY A 173 -12.34 -9.35 5.43
N PHE A 174 -11.85 -9.25 6.65
CA PHE A 174 -10.41 -9.20 6.91
C PHE A 174 -9.75 -10.56 6.79
N ARG A 175 -8.61 -10.60 6.09
CA ARG A 175 -7.83 -11.81 5.82
C ARG A 175 -6.34 -11.59 6.08
N PRO A 176 -5.63 -12.57 6.66
CA PRO A 176 -4.17 -12.53 6.79
C PRO A 176 -3.49 -13.08 5.53
N VAL A 177 -2.35 -12.51 5.16
CA VAL A 177 -1.58 -12.98 3.99
C VAL A 177 -0.93 -14.35 4.24
N ALA A 178 -0.44 -14.63 5.46
CA ALA A 178 0.21 -15.91 5.77
C ALA A 178 -0.76 -17.10 5.69
N GLY A 179 -2.05 -16.87 5.92
CA GLY A 179 -3.08 -17.86 5.64
C GLY A 179 -3.18 -18.19 4.15
N THR A 180 -2.98 -17.19 3.27
CA THR A 180 -3.04 -17.35 1.81
C THR A 180 -1.90 -18.15 1.23
N SER A 181 -0.69 -18.03 1.78
CA SER A 181 0.49 -18.69 1.23
C SER A 181 0.66 -20.16 1.67
N ARG A 182 -0.02 -20.58 2.74
CA ARG A 182 0.13 -21.92 3.31
C ARG A 182 -0.79 -22.98 2.72
N ILE A 183 -1.92 -22.59 2.15
CA ILE A 183 -3.04 -23.53 1.87
C ILE A 183 -3.48 -23.44 0.40
N GLY A 184 -2.58 -23.27 -0.54
CA GLY A 184 -2.90 -23.31 -1.96
C GLY A 184 -4.42 -23.30 -2.26
N ASP A 185 -5.00 -22.15 -2.55
CA ASP A 185 -6.39 -21.92 -3.00
C ASP A 185 -7.58 -22.45 -2.14
N VAL A 186 -7.35 -23.10 -1.02
CA VAL A 186 -8.44 -23.69 -0.22
C VAL A 186 -8.48 -23.05 1.16
N GLU A 187 -9.57 -22.31 1.42
CA GLU A 187 -9.98 -21.75 2.72
C GLU A 187 -9.02 -20.72 3.36
N LEU A 188 -8.90 -19.59 2.71
CA LEU A 188 -8.52 -18.34 3.38
C LEU A 188 -9.60 -17.99 4.41
N GLU A 189 -9.42 -18.45 5.63
CA GLU A 189 -10.38 -18.11 6.67
C GLU A 189 -10.40 -16.60 6.91
N THR A 190 -11.55 -16.01 6.66
CA THR A 190 -11.85 -14.64 7.07
C THR A 190 -11.80 -14.58 8.59
N VAL A 191 -10.84 -13.84 9.15
CA VAL A 191 -10.72 -13.71 10.61
C VAL A 191 -11.85 -12.90 11.23
N SER A 192 -12.57 -12.13 10.42
CA SER A 192 -13.70 -11.29 10.80
C SER A 192 -15.07 -11.93 10.62
N LYS A 193 -15.18 -13.26 10.59
CA LYS A 193 -16.45 -13.98 10.47
C LYS A 193 -17.59 -13.43 11.36
N PRO A 194 -17.35 -13.05 12.63
CA PRO A 194 -18.43 -12.56 13.50
C PRO A 194 -19.07 -11.25 13.02
N ILE A 195 -18.34 -10.43 12.26
CA ILE A 195 -18.84 -9.14 11.72
C ILE A 195 -18.87 -9.13 10.20
N GLN A 196 -18.83 -10.28 9.54
CA GLN A 196 -18.75 -10.38 8.08
C GLN A 196 -19.92 -9.67 7.38
N ALA A 197 -21.13 -9.81 7.87
CA ALA A 197 -22.29 -9.16 7.28
C ALA A 197 -22.17 -7.62 7.31
N THR A 198 -21.73 -7.07 8.43
CA THR A 198 -21.47 -5.63 8.58
C THR A 198 -20.36 -5.16 7.63
N LEU A 199 -19.25 -5.91 7.52
CA LEU A 199 -18.16 -5.55 6.63
C LEU A 199 -18.58 -5.57 5.15
N VAL A 200 -19.32 -6.59 4.72
CA VAL A 200 -19.84 -6.68 3.35
C VAL A 200 -20.78 -5.53 3.03
N ASP A 201 -21.60 -5.10 3.99
CA ASP A 201 -22.49 -3.97 3.84
C ASP A 201 -21.72 -2.65 3.73
N ILE A 202 -20.71 -2.45 4.58
CA ILE A 202 -19.80 -1.30 4.52
C ILE A 202 -19.07 -1.24 3.16
N ILE A 203 -18.48 -2.35 2.71
CA ILE A 203 -17.76 -2.42 1.43
C ILE A 203 -18.65 -2.05 0.23
N LYS A 204 -19.94 -2.35 0.30
CA LYS A 204 -20.89 -2.04 -0.77
C LYS A 204 -21.38 -0.60 -0.78
N ASN A 205 -21.51 0.01 0.39
CA ASN A 205 -22.19 1.27 0.55
C ASN A 205 -21.26 2.46 0.78
N GLU A 206 -20.02 2.20 1.23
CA GLU A 206 -19.06 3.26 1.56
C GLU A 206 -17.94 3.37 0.50
N ASP A 207 -17.37 4.56 0.39
CA ASP A 207 -16.20 4.78 -0.46
C ASP A 207 -14.93 4.26 0.22
N MET A 208 -14.40 3.14 -0.27
CA MET A 208 -13.20 2.49 0.26
C MET A 208 -11.91 3.32 0.08
N GLU A 209 -11.90 4.33 -0.76
CA GLU A 209 -10.76 5.27 -0.87
C GLU A 209 -10.65 6.18 0.36
N THR A 210 -11.74 6.38 1.10
CA THR A 210 -11.75 7.16 2.35
C THR A 210 -11.25 6.36 3.55
N LEU A 211 -11.13 5.03 3.43
CA LEU A 211 -10.66 4.18 4.52
C LEU A 211 -9.26 4.58 4.97
N ASN A 212 -9.06 4.70 6.27
CA ASN A 212 -7.77 4.86 6.93
C ASN A 212 -7.56 3.77 7.97
N GLY A 213 -6.41 3.14 7.94
CA GLY A 213 -6.06 2.07 8.87
C GLY A 213 -4.86 2.43 9.75
N VAL A 214 -4.93 2.07 11.04
CA VAL A 214 -3.83 2.26 11.99
C VAL A 214 -3.64 1.04 12.87
N VAL A 215 -2.38 0.73 13.16
CA VAL A 215 -1.99 -0.32 14.11
C VAL A 215 -1.57 0.30 15.44
N ILE A 216 -2.21 -0.12 16.52
CA ILE A 216 -1.81 0.24 17.88
C ILE A 216 -1.07 -0.97 18.46
N ARG A 217 0.25 -1.02 18.20
CA ARG A 217 1.11 -2.17 18.58
C ARG A 217 1.07 -2.47 20.07
N SER A 218 1.04 -1.43 20.94
CA SER A 218 0.99 -1.60 22.40
C SER A 218 -0.27 -2.30 22.92
N LYS A 219 -1.32 -2.35 22.09
CA LYS A 219 -2.61 -2.99 22.42
C LYS A 219 -2.89 -4.21 21.54
N SER A 220 -2.01 -4.54 20.59
CA SER A 220 -2.26 -5.56 19.57
C SER A 220 -3.59 -5.35 18.83
N GLN A 221 -3.86 -4.09 18.46
CA GLN A 221 -5.11 -3.67 17.83
C GLN A 221 -4.87 -3.05 16.47
N ILE A 222 -5.81 -3.31 15.55
CA ILE A 222 -6.01 -2.55 14.32
C ILE A 222 -7.27 -1.69 14.46
N ARG A 223 -7.25 -0.52 13.85
CA ARG A 223 -8.43 0.33 13.75
C ARG A 223 -8.54 0.84 12.34
N TYR A 224 -9.74 0.78 11.80
CA TYR A 224 -10.09 1.32 10.49
C TYR A 224 -11.16 2.38 10.66
N PHE A 225 -11.02 3.47 9.94
CA PHE A 225 -11.97 4.58 9.92
C PHE A 225 -12.36 4.84 8.48
N ILE A 226 -13.65 5.01 8.23
CA ILE A 226 -14.24 5.26 6.93
C ILE A 226 -15.02 6.57 7.01
N GLY A 227 -14.77 7.45 6.08
CA GLY A 227 -15.34 8.79 6.03
C GLY A 227 -14.28 9.83 5.75
N ASP A 228 -14.64 10.82 4.93
CA ASP A 228 -13.77 11.93 4.55
C ASP A 228 -14.03 13.18 5.39
N SER A 229 -13.45 14.31 4.98
CA SER A 229 -13.61 15.59 5.67
C SER A 229 -15.04 16.17 5.61
N THR A 230 -15.90 15.63 4.74
CA THR A 230 -17.29 16.06 4.56
C THR A 230 -18.28 15.21 5.34
N THR A 231 -17.85 14.02 5.81
CA THR A 231 -18.68 13.11 6.60
C THR A 231 -18.84 13.67 8.02
N ASP A 232 -20.06 13.77 8.52
CA ASP A 232 -20.29 14.11 9.91
C ASP A 232 -19.74 13.04 10.86
N ALA A 233 -19.25 13.46 12.03
CA ALA A 233 -18.69 12.52 12.99
C ALA A 233 -19.71 11.47 13.47
N SER A 234 -21.00 11.82 13.48
CA SER A 234 -22.09 10.89 13.80
C SER A 234 -22.26 9.77 12.77
N ASP A 235 -21.89 10.03 11.52
CA ASP A 235 -22.05 9.11 10.40
C ASP A 235 -20.74 8.37 10.07
N SER A 236 -19.67 8.68 10.81
CA SER A 236 -18.39 8.03 10.64
C SER A 236 -18.43 6.59 11.16
N ILE A 237 -17.92 5.68 10.35
CA ILE A 237 -17.82 4.25 10.66
C ILE A 237 -16.39 3.93 11.04
N GLY A 238 -16.23 3.23 12.16
CA GLY A 238 -14.94 2.69 12.57
C GLY A 238 -15.06 1.22 12.92
N ILE A 239 -14.02 0.47 12.59
CA ILE A 239 -13.87 -0.94 12.97
C ILE A 239 -12.62 -1.07 13.84
N ILE A 240 -12.76 -1.72 14.97
CA ILE A 240 -11.64 -2.12 15.82
C ILE A 240 -11.49 -3.63 15.78
N GLY A 241 -10.28 -4.12 15.53
CA GLY A 241 -9.92 -5.52 15.68
C GLY A 241 -8.81 -5.67 16.71
N GLY A 242 -8.94 -6.59 17.62
CA GLY A 242 -7.95 -6.90 18.65
C GLY A 242 -7.53 -8.36 18.58
N LEU A 243 -6.22 -8.62 18.69
CA LEU A 243 -5.70 -9.97 18.94
C LEU A 243 -5.87 -10.28 20.44
N THR A 244 -6.64 -11.31 20.74
CA THR A 244 -6.87 -11.77 22.09
C THR A 244 -6.27 -13.15 22.29
N ASN A 245 -5.78 -13.42 23.48
CA ASN A 245 -5.34 -14.74 23.90
C ASN A 245 -6.31 -15.23 24.98
N SER A 246 -7.30 -16.00 24.54
CA SER A 246 -8.30 -16.59 25.43
C SER A 246 -8.07 -18.08 25.55
N SER A 247 -7.79 -18.54 26.76
CA SER A 247 -7.61 -19.97 27.09
C SER A 247 -6.55 -20.71 26.25
N GLY A 248 -5.46 -19.99 25.89
CA GLY A 248 -4.36 -20.57 25.07
C GLY A 248 -4.61 -20.58 23.57
N SER A 249 -5.72 -20.03 23.11
CA SER A 249 -5.98 -19.81 21.68
C SER A 249 -5.89 -18.32 21.36
N ILE A 250 -5.10 -17.98 20.33
CA ILE A 250 -5.02 -16.62 19.80
C ILE A 250 -6.17 -16.46 18.79
N GLY A 251 -7.01 -15.48 19.02
CA GLY A 251 -8.15 -15.17 18.15
C GLY A 251 -8.29 -13.68 17.90
N TRP A 252 -9.13 -13.34 16.93
CA TRP A 252 -9.51 -11.97 16.64
C TRP A 252 -10.87 -11.65 17.23
N GLU A 253 -10.97 -10.53 17.92
CA GLU A 253 -12.23 -9.93 18.36
C GLU A 253 -12.42 -8.61 17.63
N PHE A 254 -13.63 -8.38 17.13
CA PHE A 254 -13.98 -7.18 16.39
C PHE A 254 -15.13 -6.42 17.04
N GLY A 255 -15.10 -5.12 16.90
CA GLY A 255 -16.17 -4.22 17.36
C GLY A 255 -16.26 -2.99 16.45
N GLU A 256 -17.36 -2.26 16.60
CA GLU A 256 -17.58 -1.00 15.91
C GLU A 256 -17.14 0.18 16.77
N LEU A 257 -16.59 1.21 16.11
CA LEU A 257 -16.29 2.50 16.69
C LEU A 257 -17.16 3.54 16.01
N LEU A 258 -18.14 4.07 16.74
CA LEU A 258 -19.06 5.07 16.22
C LEU A 258 -18.66 6.48 16.67
N GLY A 259 -18.94 7.47 15.84
CA GLY A 259 -18.73 8.88 16.16
C GLY A 259 -17.26 9.32 16.18
N ILE A 260 -16.36 8.55 15.60
CA ILE A 260 -14.95 8.93 15.46
C ILE A 260 -14.63 9.06 13.97
N ARG A 261 -14.28 10.28 13.55
CA ARG A 261 -13.79 10.54 12.21
C ARG A 261 -12.28 10.71 12.22
N ALA A 262 -11.58 9.97 11.37
CA ALA A 262 -10.15 10.13 11.14
C ALA A 262 -9.90 10.15 9.63
N SER A 263 -9.36 11.25 9.13
CA SER A 263 -8.99 11.42 7.71
C SER A 263 -7.51 11.09 7.44
N CYS A 264 -6.71 10.91 8.48
CA CYS A 264 -5.32 10.44 8.43
C CYS A 264 -4.95 9.76 9.76
N CYS A 265 -4.01 8.83 9.72
CA CYS A 265 -3.52 8.08 10.87
C CYS A 265 -1.98 8.07 10.91
#